data_2c4a8b61c9953a428737cebf2149e43e
#
_entry.id   2c4a8b61c9953a428737cebf2149e43e
#
_cell.length_a   1.000
_cell.length_b   1.000
_cell.length_c   1.000
_cell.angle_alpha   90.00
_cell.angle_beta   90.00
_cell.angle_gamma   90.00
#
_symmetry.space_group_name_H-M   'P 1'
#
loop_
_entity.id
_entity.type
_entity.pdbx_description
1 polymer ?
#
loop_
_entity_poly.entity_id
_entity_poly.type
_entity_poly.pdbx_seq_one_letter_code
_entity_poly.pdbx_strand_id
1 'polypeptide(L)'
;IVHSLIYTLHETLKVGDGNVETTIEKELELTKCYLDIQRYRYPDVFQVEVKCEEGLKDCLVPKTMIQPLVENAILHGILPTEASGKIWIIIQKQGGKLCVMVKDEGIGVSKEQLKRFKQGETMAENKTRKHIGVENVRDRIRYLYGEGFGMEIQSTQGKGTTVILTLPVKRAEEKER
;
A
#
# COMPACT_ATOMS: atom_id res chain seq x y z
N ILE A 1 -17.05 8.07 -10.61
CA ILE A 1 -15.75 8.15 -11.34
C ILE A 1 -15.28 9.59 -11.37
N VAL A 2 -16.06 10.56 -11.89
CA VAL A 2 -15.60 11.97 -11.99
C VAL A 2 -15.21 12.53 -10.62
N HIS A 3 -16.04 12.29 -9.57
CA HIS A 3 -15.70 12.69 -8.20
C HIS A 3 -14.40 12.06 -7.70
N SER A 4 -14.20 10.77 -7.95
CA SER A 4 -12.98 10.06 -7.55
C SER A 4 -11.74 10.59 -8.28
N LEU A 5 -11.84 10.92 -9.56
CA LEU A 5 -10.75 11.54 -10.33
C LEU A 5 -10.40 12.93 -9.83
N ILE A 6 -11.41 13.78 -9.57
CA ILE A 6 -11.23 15.14 -9.04
C ILE A 6 -10.59 15.08 -7.67
N TYR A 7 -11.07 14.19 -6.78
CA TYR A 7 -10.53 14.03 -5.43
C TYR A 7 -9.07 13.57 -5.47
N THR A 8 -8.74 12.53 -6.27
CA THR A 8 -7.38 12.04 -6.43
C THR A 8 -6.45 13.13 -6.97
N LEU A 9 -6.87 13.88 -7.98
CA LEU A 9 -6.09 14.96 -8.56
C LEU A 9 -5.85 16.08 -7.54
N HIS A 10 -6.87 16.50 -6.81
CA HIS A 10 -6.80 17.55 -5.79
C HIS A 10 -5.85 17.16 -4.64
N GLU A 11 -5.92 15.92 -4.15
CA GLU A 11 -5.01 15.44 -3.10
C GLU A 11 -3.56 15.25 -3.61
N THR A 12 -3.39 14.86 -4.88
CA THR A 12 -2.05 14.78 -5.50
C THR A 12 -1.42 16.18 -5.65
N LEU A 13 -2.21 17.21 -5.97
CA LEU A 13 -1.73 18.59 -6.07
C LEU A 13 -1.38 19.20 -4.72
N LYS A 14 -2.00 18.76 -3.61
CA LYS A 14 -1.65 19.17 -2.23
C LYS A 14 -0.32 18.61 -1.71
N VAL A 15 0.35 17.75 -2.45
CA VAL A 15 1.68 17.22 -2.06
C VAL A 15 2.74 18.32 -1.95
N GLY A 16 2.48 19.53 -2.49
CA GLY A 16 3.34 20.72 -2.37
C GLY A 16 3.34 21.41 -1.00
N ASP A 17 2.44 21.06 -0.06
CA ASP A 17 2.27 21.79 1.21
C ASP A 17 3.34 21.48 2.29
N GLY A 18 4.44 20.79 1.94
CA GLY A 18 5.52 20.45 2.87
C GLY A 18 5.13 19.38 3.92
N ASN A 19 3.86 18.98 4.01
CA ASN A 19 3.43 17.94 4.92
C ASN A 19 3.56 16.57 4.29
N VAL A 20 4.51 15.78 4.77
CA VAL A 20 4.84 14.43 4.28
C VAL A 20 3.95 13.32 4.87
N GLU A 21 3.16 13.64 5.89
CA GLU A 21 2.29 12.69 6.60
C GLU A 21 0.80 13.04 6.42
N THR A 22 -0.04 12.03 6.57
CA THR A 22 -1.50 12.10 6.54
C THR A 22 -2.09 11.09 7.53
N THR A 23 -3.41 11.06 7.73
CA THR A 23 -4.04 10.05 8.58
C THR A 23 -4.34 8.77 7.80
N ILE A 24 -4.43 7.64 8.52
CA ILE A 24 -4.91 6.36 7.97
C ILE A 24 -6.28 6.53 7.30
N GLU A 25 -7.19 7.32 7.88
CA GLU A 25 -8.50 7.58 7.31
C GLU A 25 -8.40 8.18 5.90
N LYS A 26 -7.58 9.21 5.71
CA LYS A 26 -7.36 9.83 4.40
C LYS A 26 -6.68 8.90 3.39
N GLU A 27 -5.73 8.08 3.83
CA GLU A 27 -5.12 7.04 2.97
C GLU A 27 -6.17 6.03 2.48
N LEU A 28 -7.09 5.60 3.37
CA LEU A 28 -8.17 4.70 3.01
C LEU A 28 -9.19 5.35 2.07
N GLU A 29 -9.51 6.64 2.26
CA GLU A 29 -10.40 7.39 1.34
C GLU A 29 -9.79 7.49 -0.06
N LEU A 30 -8.50 7.87 -0.16
CA LEU A 30 -7.79 7.92 -1.44
C LEU A 30 -7.74 6.55 -2.13
N THR A 31 -7.43 5.52 -1.35
CA THR A 31 -7.40 4.14 -1.85
C THR A 31 -8.78 3.70 -2.35
N LYS A 32 -9.86 4.06 -1.65
CA LYS A 32 -11.24 3.80 -2.08
C LYS A 32 -11.56 4.48 -3.41
N CYS A 33 -11.19 5.76 -3.56
CA CYS A 33 -11.38 6.48 -4.83
C CYS A 33 -10.65 5.80 -5.99
N TYR A 34 -9.41 5.35 -5.77
CA TYR A 34 -8.65 4.57 -6.74
C TYR A 34 -9.35 3.25 -7.09
N LEU A 35 -9.82 2.50 -6.08
CA LEU A 35 -10.53 1.23 -6.26
C LEU A 35 -11.81 1.39 -7.07
N ASP A 36 -12.57 2.47 -6.86
CA ASP A 36 -13.80 2.74 -7.61
C ASP A 36 -13.51 2.95 -9.10
N ILE A 37 -12.39 3.61 -9.43
CA ILE A 37 -11.92 3.76 -10.81
C ILE A 37 -11.51 2.40 -11.40
N GLN A 38 -10.76 1.59 -10.63
CA GLN A 38 -10.30 0.28 -11.10
C GLN A 38 -11.46 -0.72 -11.29
N ARG A 39 -12.49 -0.70 -10.42
CA ARG A 39 -13.69 -1.52 -10.58
C ARG A 39 -14.45 -1.23 -11.87
N TYR A 40 -14.47 0.04 -12.28
CA TYR A 40 -15.08 0.40 -13.56
C TYR A 40 -14.27 -0.13 -14.75
N ARG A 41 -12.94 -0.10 -14.64
CA ARG A 41 -12.02 -0.58 -15.68
C ARG A 41 -11.97 -2.12 -15.76
N TYR A 42 -12.11 -2.78 -14.63
CA TYR A 42 -11.99 -4.23 -14.46
C TYR A 42 -13.18 -4.74 -13.63
N PRO A 43 -14.39 -4.79 -14.23
CA PRO A 43 -15.58 -5.24 -13.53
C PRO A 43 -15.43 -6.70 -13.10
N ASP A 44 -15.81 -7.00 -11.86
CA ASP A 44 -15.85 -8.35 -11.26
C ASP A 44 -14.51 -9.12 -11.19
N VAL A 45 -13.39 -8.45 -11.49
CA VAL A 45 -12.06 -9.07 -11.47
C VAL A 45 -11.49 -9.15 -10.05
N PHE A 46 -11.83 -8.22 -9.15
CA PHE A 46 -11.32 -8.25 -7.80
C PHE A 46 -12.34 -7.76 -6.76
N GLN A 47 -12.21 -8.31 -5.55
CA GLN A 47 -12.94 -7.85 -4.38
C GLN A 47 -11.93 -7.30 -3.35
N VAL A 48 -12.31 -6.26 -2.61
CA VAL A 48 -11.46 -5.67 -1.57
C VAL A 48 -12.21 -5.65 -0.25
N GLU A 49 -11.58 -6.18 0.77
CA GLU A 49 -12.03 -6.14 2.17
C GLU A 49 -11.09 -5.26 2.98
N VAL A 50 -11.64 -4.28 3.69
CA VAL A 50 -10.86 -3.38 4.55
C VAL A 50 -11.22 -3.64 6.01
N LYS A 51 -10.21 -3.91 6.84
CA LYS A 51 -10.32 -4.05 8.30
C LYS A 51 -9.38 -3.06 8.95
N CYS A 52 -9.92 -2.14 9.72
CA CYS A 52 -9.14 -1.18 10.50
C CYS A 52 -9.55 -1.32 11.97
N GLU A 53 -8.59 -1.60 12.84
CA GLU A 53 -8.81 -1.65 14.29
C GLU A 53 -9.26 -0.27 14.79
N GLU A 54 -10.17 -0.28 15.75
CA GLU A 54 -10.75 0.93 16.32
C GLU A 54 -9.67 1.84 16.92
N GLY A 55 -9.81 3.15 16.71
CA GLY A 55 -8.87 4.16 17.20
C GLY A 55 -7.56 4.29 16.42
N LEU A 56 -7.39 3.60 15.28
CA LEU A 56 -6.19 3.75 14.45
C LEU A 56 -6.38 4.68 13.23
N LYS A 57 -7.59 5.10 12.93
CA LYS A 57 -7.88 5.97 11.79
C LYS A 57 -7.17 7.32 11.83
N ASP A 58 -6.97 7.87 13.03
CA ASP A 58 -6.30 9.16 13.26
C ASP A 58 -4.77 9.04 13.33
N CYS A 59 -4.22 7.82 13.24
CA CYS A 59 -2.77 7.64 13.21
C CYS A 59 -2.16 8.30 11.98
N LEU A 60 -1.06 9.03 12.20
CA LEU A 60 -0.28 9.66 11.14
C LEU A 60 0.63 8.63 10.46
N VAL A 61 0.64 8.68 9.15
CA VAL A 61 1.40 7.80 8.27
C VAL A 61 1.94 8.58 7.07
N PRO A 62 2.97 8.09 6.37
CA PRO A 62 3.44 8.73 5.15
C PRO A 62 2.34 8.79 4.10
N LYS A 63 2.21 9.93 3.40
CA LYS A 63 1.24 10.09 2.30
C LYS A 63 1.50 9.05 1.20
N THR A 64 0.41 8.56 0.60
CA THR A 64 0.45 7.67 -0.58
C THR A 64 1.26 6.39 -0.31
N MET A 65 0.94 5.69 0.79
CA MET A 65 1.61 4.41 1.10
C MET A 65 0.72 3.19 0.86
N ILE A 66 -0.62 3.29 1.06
CA ILE A 66 -1.52 2.15 0.88
C ILE A 66 -1.86 1.95 -0.60
N GLN A 67 -2.19 3.01 -1.31
CA GLN A 67 -2.60 2.94 -2.72
C GLN A 67 -1.58 2.21 -3.62
N PRO A 68 -0.25 2.47 -3.56
CA PRO A 68 0.71 1.74 -4.41
C PRO A 68 0.76 0.23 -4.13
N LEU A 69 0.49 -0.19 -2.90
CA LEU A 69 0.44 -1.61 -2.55
C LEU A 69 -0.81 -2.27 -3.16
N VAL A 70 -1.95 -1.59 -3.09
CA VAL A 70 -3.20 -2.05 -3.69
C VAL A 70 -3.10 -2.06 -5.22
N GLU A 71 -2.49 -1.05 -5.81
CA GLU A 71 -2.19 -0.99 -7.25
C GLU A 71 -1.34 -2.19 -7.68
N ASN A 72 -0.27 -2.49 -6.94
CA ASN A 72 0.58 -3.65 -7.19
C ASN A 72 -0.20 -4.97 -7.08
N ALA A 73 -1.05 -5.11 -6.07
CA ALA A 73 -1.90 -6.29 -5.88
C ALA A 73 -2.86 -6.51 -7.06
N ILE A 74 -3.49 -5.44 -7.57
CA ILE A 74 -4.39 -5.53 -8.74
C ILE A 74 -3.60 -5.83 -10.01
N LEU A 75 -2.65 -4.97 -10.39
CA LEU A 75 -2.02 -4.98 -11.70
C LEU A 75 -1.02 -6.13 -11.88
N HIS A 76 -0.33 -6.51 -10.81
CA HIS A 76 0.75 -7.51 -10.85
C HIS A 76 0.41 -8.79 -10.10
N GLY A 77 -0.55 -8.73 -9.17
CA GLY A 77 -1.03 -9.92 -8.47
C GLY A 77 -2.20 -10.57 -9.20
N ILE A 78 -3.37 -9.91 -9.24
CA ILE A 78 -4.63 -10.52 -9.65
C ILE A 78 -4.83 -10.52 -11.16
N LEU A 79 -4.66 -9.39 -11.86
CA LEU A 79 -4.90 -9.33 -13.31
C LEU A 79 -4.17 -10.42 -14.11
N PRO A 80 -2.91 -10.78 -13.79
CA PRO A 80 -2.22 -11.85 -14.52
C PRO A 80 -2.75 -13.26 -14.25
N THR A 81 -3.63 -13.46 -13.27
CA THR A 81 -4.25 -14.79 -13.02
C THR A 81 -5.34 -15.12 -14.04
N GLU A 82 -5.85 -14.11 -14.76
CA GLU A 82 -7.03 -14.23 -15.65
C GLU A 82 -8.30 -14.73 -14.91
N ALA A 83 -8.27 -14.72 -13.57
CA ALA A 83 -9.36 -15.10 -12.68
C ALA A 83 -9.71 -13.95 -11.73
N SER A 84 -10.86 -14.03 -11.08
CA SER A 84 -11.19 -13.11 -10.00
C SER A 84 -10.40 -13.45 -8.73
N GLY A 85 -10.03 -12.41 -7.97
CA GLY A 85 -9.29 -12.60 -6.73
C GLY A 85 -9.69 -11.61 -5.64
N LYS A 86 -9.20 -11.82 -4.43
CA LYS A 86 -9.50 -10.99 -3.29
C LYS A 86 -8.26 -10.28 -2.76
N ILE A 87 -8.47 -9.04 -2.31
CA ILE A 87 -7.47 -8.21 -1.65
C ILE A 87 -7.97 -7.87 -0.25
N TRP A 88 -7.09 -7.97 0.74
CA TRP A 88 -7.36 -7.52 2.11
C TRP A 88 -6.43 -6.36 2.44
N ILE A 89 -7.00 -5.31 3.02
CA ILE A 89 -6.28 -4.21 3.64
C ILE A 89 -6.58 -4.31 5.14
N ILE A 90 -5.55 -4.64 5.93
CA ILE A 90 -5.71 -4.87 7.37
C ILE A 90 -4.81 -3.88 8.10
N ILE A 91 -5.39 -3.10 9.02
CA ILE A 91 -4.71 -2.11 9.82
C ILE A 91 -4.97 -2.43 11.28
N GLN A 92 -3.90 -2.74 12.01
CA GLN A 92 -3.96 -3.17 13.39
C GLN A 92 -2.74 -2.72 14.19
N LYS A 93 -2.85 -2.73 15.51
CA LYS A 93 -1.72 -2.52 16.41
C LYS A 93 -1.11 -3.87 16.79
N GLN A 94 0.19 -4.04 16.60
CA GLN A 94 0.91 -5.25 16.95
C GLN A 94 2.23 -4.88 17.65
N GLY A 95 2.45 -5.40 18.85
CA GLY A 95 3.69 -5.14 19.60
C GLY A 95 3.97 -3.65 19.84
N GLY A 96 2.95 -2.81 20.02
CA GLY A 96 3.10 -1.37 20.19
C GLY A 96 3.35 -0.58 18.89
N LYS A 97 3.43 -1.25 17.75
CA LYS A 97 3.63 -0.65 16.42
C LYS A 97 2.33 -0.69 15.61
N LEU A 98 2.19 0.25 14.68
CA LEU A 98 1.13 0.25 13.68
C LEU A 98 1.55 -0.70 12.55
N CYS A 99 0.71 -1.69 12.28
CA CYS A 99 0.90 -2.65 11.21
C CYS A 99 -0.16 -2.41 10.13
N VAL A 100 0.27 -2.15 8.90
CA VAL A 100 -0.59 -2.03 7.72
C VAL A 100 -0.24 -3.16 6.77
N MET A 101 -1.20 -4.04 6.52
CA MET A 101 -1.03 -5.23 5.68
C MET A 101 -1.92 -5.12 4.43
N VAL A 102 -1.34 -5.36 3.27
CA VAL A 102 -2.07 -5.58 2.01
C VAL A 102 -1.75 -6.99 1.53
N LYS A 103 -2.78 -7.82 1.44
CA LYS A 103 -2.68 -9.22 0.99
C LYS A 103 -3.53 -9.42 -0.26
N ASP A 104 -3.01 -10.15 -1.24
CA ASP A 104 -3.73 -10.55 -2.46
C ASP A 104 -3.68 -12.07 -2.69
N GLU A 105 -4.62 -12.56 -3.50
CA GLU A 105 -4.69 -13.93 -4.02
C GLU A 105 -4.15 -14.01 -5.46
N GLY A 106 -3.17 -13.20 -5.79
CA GLY A 106 -2.60 -13.13 -7.13
C GLY A 106 -1.59 -14.24 -7.45
N ILE A 107 -0.88 -14.05 -8.55
CA ILE A 107 0.15 -15.02 -9.01
C ILE A 107 1.32 -15.18 -8.04
N GLY A 108 1.49 -14.27 -7.09
CA GLY A 108 2.67 -14.22 -6.23
C GLY A 108 3.96 -13.96 -6.98
N VAL A 109 5.09 -14.00 -6.27
CA VAL A 109 6.42 -13.84 -6.83
C VAL A 109 7.31 -15.04 -6.52
N SER A 110 8.28 -15.30 -7.40
CA SER A 110 9.24 -16.40 -7.22
C SER A 110 10.17 -16.13 -6.03
N LYS A 111 10.79 -17.19 -5.50
CA LYS A 111 11.79 -17.09 -4.43
C LYS A 111 12.96 -16.21 -4.83
N GLU A 112 13.35 -16.25 -6.11
CA GLU A 112 14.46 -15.46 -6.65
C GLU A 112 14.12 -13.97 -6.70
N GLN A 113 12.94 -13.59 -7.19
CA GLN A 113 12.44 -12.22 -7.18
C GLN A 113 12.32 -11.68 -5.75
N LEU A 114 11.82 -12.50 -4.82
CA LEU A 114 11.70 -12.11 -3.42
C LEU A 114 13.07 -11.89 -2.75
N LYS A 115 14.09 -12.70 -3.12
CA LYS A 115 15.47 -12.54 -2.66
C LYS A 115 16.08 -11.23 -3.17
N ARG A 116 15.93 -10.92 -4.44
CA ARG A 116 16.36 -9.66 -5.06
C ARG A 116 15.74 -8.45 -4.37
N PHE A 117 14.43 -8.49 -4.13
CA PHE A 117 13.74 -7.40 -3.39
C PHE A 117 14.35 -7.19 -1.99
N LYS A 118 14.61 -8.27 -1.24
CA LYS A 118 15.24 -8.22 0.10
C LYS A 118 16.65 -7.65 0.07
N GLN A 119 17.39 -7.84 -1.03
CA GLN A 119 18.75 -7.31 -1.24
C GLN A 119 18.74 -5.85 -1.71
N GLY A 120 17.57 -5.23 -1.87
CA GLY A 120 17.45 -3.86 -2.37
C GLY A 120 17.62 -3.72 -3.88
N GLU A 121 17.68 -4.87 -4.61
CA GLU A 121 17.69 -4.85 -6.05
C GLU A 121 16.29 -4.60 -6.60
N THR A 122 16.20 -3.81 -7.67
CA THR A 122 14.92 -3.52 -8.32
C THR A 122 14.35 -4.80 -8.92
N MET A 123 13.08 -5.12 -8.65
CA MET A 123 12.43 -6.33 -9.17
C MET A 123 12.25 -6.34 -10.71
N ALA A 124 12.63 -5.28 -11.39
CA ALA A 124 12.47 -5.13 -12.83
C ALA A 124 13.63 -5.78 -13.60
N GLU A 125 13.38 -6.91 -14.26
CA GLU A 125 14.27 -7.44 -15.30
C GLU A 125 14.36 -6.54 -16.54
N ASN A 126 13.42 -5.62 -16.70
CA ASN A 126 13.43 -4.56 -17.70
C ASN A 126 13.17 -3.24 -16.99
N LYS A 127 13.93 -2.19 -17.33
CA LYS A 127 13.86 -0.79 -16.85
C LYS A 127 12.48 -0.10 -17.03
N THR A 128 11.41 -0.84 -17.17
CA THR A 128 10.03 -0.35 -17.24
C THR A 128 9.44 -0.27 -15.84
N ARG A 129 9.10 0.92 -15.41
CA ARG A 129 8.28 1.47 -14.29
C ARG A 129 7.46 0.54 -13.36
N LYS A 130 7.65 -0.80 -13.36
CA LYS A 130 6.67 -1.75 -12.82
C LYS A 130 6.59 -1.88 -11.28
N HIS A 131 7.61 -1.46 -10.52
CA HIS A 131 7.61 -1.63 -9.05
C HIS A 131 8.07 -0.39 -8.28
N ILE A 132 8.29 0.73 -8.96
CA ILE A 132 8.77 2.00 -8.38
C ILE A 132 7.90 2.45 -7.20
N GLY A 133 6.60 2.19 -7.23
CA GLY A 133 5.66 2.60 -6.18
C GLY A 133 5.91 1.92 -4.84
N VAL A 134 6.10 0.60 -4.85
CA VAL A 134 6.30 -0.21 -3.62
C VAL A 134 7.68 0.06 -3.01
N GLU A 135 8.72 0.17 -3.84
CA GLU A 135 10.07 0.51 -3.40
C GLU A 135 10.11 1.91 -2.77
N ASN A 136 9.46 2.88 -3.37
CA ASN A 136 9.35 4.24 -2.85
C ASN A 136 8.67 4.27 -1.46
N VAL A 137 7.65 3.44 -1.24
CA VAL A 137 7.01 3.33 0.09
C VAL A 137 7.99 2.80 1.12
N ARG A 138 8.75 1.72 0.81
CA ARG A 138 9.76 1.16 1.69
C ARG A 138 10.82 2.20 2.07
N ASP A 139 11.37 2.89 1.08
CA ASP A 139 12.48 3.82 1.27
C ASP A 139 12.02 5.06 2.04
N ARG A 140 10.79 5.53 1.81
CA ARG A 140 10.16 6.63 2.55
C ARG A 140 9.96 6.28 4.03
N ILE A 141 9.48 5.07 4.35
CA ILE A 141 9.30 4.64 5.74
C ILE A 141 10.66 4.61 6.46
N ARG A 142 11.69 4.06 5.84
CA ARG A 142 13.04 4.03 6.40
C ARG A 142 13.61 5.43 6.62
N TYR A 143 13.41 6.32 5.65
CA TYR A 143 13.87 7.70 5.76
C TYR A 143 13.20 8.46 6.91
N LEU A 144 11.87 8.31 7.07
CA LEU A 144 11.10 9.06 8.08
C LEU A 144 11.24 8.50 9.50
N TYR A 145 11.37 7.18 9.63
CA TYR A 145 11.25 6.53 10.96
C TYR A 145 12.47 5.72 11.36
N GLY A 146 13.47 5.57 10.50
CA GLY A 146 14.73 4.89 10.79
C GLY A 146 14.62 3.38 10.95
N GLU A 147 15.63 2.80 11.61
CA GLU A 147 15.70 1.36 11.86
C GLU A 147 14.59 0.87 12.81
N GLY A 148 14.08 -0.32 12.55
CA GLY A 148 12.96 -0.93 13.32
C GLY A 148 11.58 -0.69 12.71
N PHE A 149 11.48 0.16 11.67
CA PHE A 149 10.31 0.38 10.85
C PHE A 149 10.62 0.06 9.38
N GLY A 150 9.61 -0.25 8.59
CA GLY A 150 9.85 -0.58 7.18
C GLY A 150 8.79 -1.46 6.57
N MET A 151 9.23 -2.24 5.58
CA MET A 151 8.36 -3.11 4.78
C MET A 151 8.91 -4.53 4.75
N GLU A 152 8.03 -5.50 4.94
CA GLU A 152 8.27 -6.91 4.70
C GLU A 152 7.35 -7.41 3.58
N ILE A 153 7.88 -8.29 2.72
CA ILE A 153 7.09 -8.97 1.69
C ILE A 153 7.19 -10.47 1.92
N GLN A 154 6.02 -11.10 1.99
CA GLN A 154 5.84 -12.55 2.04
C GLN A 154 5.06 -12.95 0.79
N SER A 155 5.60 -13.86 -0.01
CA SER A 155 4.95 -14.30 -1.24
C SER A 155 5.30 -15.73 -1.56
N THR A 156 4.37 -16.41 -2.19
CA THR A 156 4.56 -17.75 -2.75
C THR A 156 3.93 -17.77 -4.14
N GLN A 157 4.69 -18.18 -5.13
CA GLN A 157 4.21 -18.28 -6.50
C GLN A 157 2.94 -19.15 -6.56
N GLY A 158 1.90 -18.63 -7.21
CA GLY A 158 0.58 -19.26 -7.30
C GLY A 158 -0.31 -19.12 -6.06
N LYS A 159 0.15 -18.41 -4.99
CA LYS A 159 -0.63 -18.25 -3.73
C LYS A 159 -0.84 -16.79 -3.32
N GLY A 160 -0.33 -15.85 -4.12
CA GLY A 160 -0.45 -14.43 -3.85
C GLY A 160 0.70 -13.82 -3.04
N THR A 161 0.52 -12.56 -2.67
CA THR A 161 1.51 -11.75 -1.96
C THR A 161 0.89 -11.09 -0.74
N THR A 162 1.69 -10.93 0.30
CA THR A 162 1.37 -10.13 1.47
C THR A 162 2.48 -9.13 1.69
N VAL A 163 2.14 -7.84 1.66
CA VAL A 163 3.04 -6.74 2.00
C VAL A 163 2.64 -6.22 3.37
N ILE A 164 3.61 -6.11 4.27
CA ILE A 164 3.43 -5.68 5.66
C ILE A 164 4.27 -4.43 5.89
N LEU A 165 3.64 -3.32 6.23
CA LEU A 165 4.30 -2.10 6.67
C LEU A 165 4.27 -2.06 8.20
N THR A 166 5.42 -1.78 8.81
CA THR A 166 5.56 -1.56 10.25
C THR A 166 5.95 -0.11 10.48
N LEU A 167 5.14 0.61 11.27
CA LEU A 167 5.21 2.05 11.48
C LEU A 167 5.10 2.38 12.98
N PRO A 168 5.55 3.55 13.43
CA PRO A 168 5.23 4.01 14.78
C PRO A 168 3.74 4.32 14.91
N VAL A 169 3.18 4.13 16.10
CA VAL A 169 1.84 4.64 16.43
C VAL A 169 2.00 6.11 16.79
N LYS A 170 1.64 7.02 15.88
CA LYS A 170 1.76 8.46 16.03
C LYS A 170 0.40 9.11 15.76
N ARG A 171 -0.03 10.03 16.60
CA ARG A 171 -1.30 10.76 16.45
C ARG A 171 -1.05 12.24 16.15
N ALA A 172 -2.03 12.90 15.52
CA ALA A 172 -1.95 14.30 15.14
C ALA A 172 -1.75 15.24 16.36
N GLU A 173 -2.30 14.89 17.52
CA GLU A 173 -2.24 15.69 18.75
C GLU A 173 -0.86 15.68 19.45
N GLU A 174 0.04 14.74 19.08
CA GLU A 174 1.39 14.66 19.66
C GLU A 174 2.39 15.61 18.98
N LYS A 175 1.96 16.41 18.02
CA LYS A 175 2.83 17.33 17.27
C LYS A 175 3.03 18.70 17.93
N GLU A 176 2.29 19.00 19.00
CA GLU A 176 2.31 20.32 19.71
C GLU A 176 3.00 20.30 21.09
N ARG A 177 3.87 19.30 21.39
CA ARG A 177 4.66 19.33 22.63
C ARG A 177 6.15 19.27 22.40
#